data_bebcdc4abf84a030cf9fa0831c2e0825
#
_entry.id   bebcdc4abf84a030cf9fa0831c2e0825
#
_cell.length_a   1.000
_cell.length_b   1.000
_cell.length_c   1.000
_cell.angle_alpha   90.00
_cell.angle_beta   90.00
_cell.angle_gamma   90.00
#
_symmetry.space_group_name_H-M   'P 1'
#
loop_
_entity.id
_entity.type
_entity.pdbx_description
1 polymer ?
#
loop_
_entity_poly.entity_id
_entity_poly.type
_entity_poly.pdbx_seq_one_letter_code
_entity_poly.pdbx_strand_id
1 'polypeptide(L)' 'MKTKQELIEKAKKEWGETWNEGMIEYDADYNEYIVWVGKPDIYKAFFDADTLRCIGTKC' A
#
# COMPACT_ATOMS: atom_id res chain seq x y z
N MET A 1 -7.12 13.65 0.98
CA MET A 1 -6.40 12.49 0.43
C MET A 1 -4.97 12.50 0.90
N LYS A 2 -4.49 11.37 1.39
CA LYS A 2 -3.11 11.24 1.83
C LYS A 2 -2.18 11.02 0.64
N THR A 3 -0.90 11.36 0.80
CA THR A 3 0.08 11.22 -0.27
C THR A 3 0.72 9.84 -0.28
N LYS A 4 1.37 9.49 -1.40
CA LYS A 4 2.16 8.26 -1.47
C LYS A 4 3.27 8.25 -0.43
N GLN A 5 3.86 9.42 -0.16
CA GLN A 5 4.93 9.52 0.83
C GLN A 5 4.44 9.16 2.23
N GLU A 6 3.24 9.60 2.59
CA GLU A 6 2.65 9.25 3.88
C GLU A 6 2.37 7.74 3.96
N LEU A 7 1.93 7.14 2.85
CA LEU A 7 1.73 5.70 2.76
C LEU A 7 3.04 4.94 2.91
N ILE A 8 4.10 5.42 2.26
CA ILE A 8 5.43 4.81 2.35
C ILE A 8 5.93 4.79 3.79
N GLU A 9 5.77 5.90 4.50
CA GLU A 9 6.17 5.98 5.91
C GLU A 9 5.39 5.00 6.77
N LYS A 10 4.09 4.88 6.53
CA LYS A 10 3.24 3.93 7.24
C LYS A 10 3.64 2.49 6.94
N ALA A 11 3.93 2.17 5.68
CA ALA A 11 4.32 0.83 5.27
C ALA A 11 5.65 0.42 5.88
N LYS A 12 6.61 1.31 5.92
CA LYS A 12 7.90 1.05 6.57
C LYS A 12 7.73 0.73 8.04
N LYS A 13 6.81 1.42 8.69
CA LYS A 13 6.54 1.24 10.11
C LYS A 13 5.85 -0.11 10.38
N GLU A 14 4.95 -0.53 9.51
CA GLU A 14 4.18 -1.76 9.71
C GLU A 14 4.86 -3.03 9.21
N TRP A 15 5.57 -2.94 8.08
CA TRP A 15 6.14 -4.12 7.42
C TRP A 15 7.66 -4.14 7.33
N GLY A 16 8.31 -3.05 7.70
CA GLY A 16 9.75 -2.97 7.57
C GLY A 16 10.20 -3.10 6.13
N GLU A 17 10.94 -4.16 5.80
CA GLU A 17 11.49 -4.37 4.47
C GLU A 17 10.70 -5.31 3.58
N THR A 18 9.55 -5.78 4.04
CA THR A 18 8.79 -6.78 3.27
C THR A 18 7.92 -6.19 2.18
N TRP A 19 7.70 -4.89 2.18
CA TRP A 19 6.91 -4.22 1.15
C TRP A 19 7.79 -3.69 0.03
N ASN A 20 7.20 -3.49 -1.14
CA ASN A 20 7.93 -3.06 -2.33
C ASN A 20 7.52 -1.64 -2.74
N GLU A 21 8.37 -0.67 -2.39
CA GLU A 21 8.14 0.75 -2.65
C GLU A 21 7.93 1.08 -4.13
N GLY A 22 8.58 0.34 -5.01
CA GLY A 22 8.48 0.58 -6.45
C GLY A 22 7.17 0.14 -7.07
N MET A 23 6.33 -0.56 -6.29
CA MET A 23 5.09 -1.14 -6.79
C MET A 23 3.88 -0.57 -6.07
N ILE A 24 3.79 0.75 -6.00
CA ILE A 24 2.63 1.44 -5.41
C ILE A 24 1.82 2.06 -6.53
N GLU A 25 0.53 1.72 -6.58
CA GLU A 25 -0.40 2.25 -7.56
C GLU A 25 -1.56 2.97 -6.87
N TYR A 26 -2.15 3.93 -7.57
CA TYR A 26 -3.36 4.60 -7.09
C TYR A 26 -4.54 4.18 -7.95
N ASP A 27 -5.60 3.68 -7.32
CA ASP A 27 -6.84 3.31 -7.99
C ASP A 27 -7.87 4.42 -7.79
N ALA A 28 -8.09 5.19 -8.85
CA ALA A 28 -9.01 6.33 -8.80
C ALA A 28 -10.48 5.91 -8.68
N ASP A 29 -10.82 4.71 -9.16
CA ASP A 29 -12.20 4.24 -9.11
C ASP A 29 -12.67 4.00 -7.68
N TYR A 30 -11.77 3.52 -6.83
CA TYR A 30 -12.07 3.23 -5.43
C TYR A 30 -11.39 4.16 -4.45
N ASN A 31 -10.62 5.12 -4.96
CA ASN A 31 -9.83 6.04 -4.13
C ASN A 31 -8.96 5.26 -3.13
N GLU A 32 -8.19 4.32 -3.65
CA GLU A 32 -7.35 3.42 -2.87
C GLU A 32 -5.93 3.38 -3.39
N TYR A 33 -4.98 3.15 -2.50
CA TYR A 33 -3.61 2.81 -2.88
C TYR A 33 -3.44 1.30 -2.82
N ILE A 34 -2.72 0.77 -3.82
CA ILE A 34 -2.40 -0.65 -3.91
C ILE A 34 -0.90 -0.80 -3.75
N VAL A 35 -0.48 -1.56 -2.75
CA VAL A 35 0.93 -1.79 -2.45
C VAL A 35 1.23 -3.28 -2.61
N TRP A 36 2.29 -3.60 -3.35
CA TRP A 36 2.76 -4.97 -3.47
C TRP A 36 3.69 -5.29 -2.31
N VAL A 37 3.47 -6.41 -1.66
CA VAL A 37 4.20 -6.83 -0.47
C VAL A 37 4.82 -8.22 -0.69
N GLY A 38 6.03 -8.41 -0.18
CA GLY A 38 6.73 -9.68 -0.25
C GLY A 38 7.85 -9.71 -1.28
N LYS A 39 8.61 -10.80 -1.28
CA LYS A 39 9.68 -11.06 -2.25
C LYS A 39 9.60 -12.51 -2.72
N PRO A 40 9.27 -12.78 -3.99
CA PRO A 40 8.72 -11.85 -4.97
C PRO A 40 7.36 -11.31 -4.53
N ASP A 41 6.78 -10.37 -5.27
CA ASP A 41 5.50 -9.76 -4.92
C ASP A 41 4.43 -10.81 -4.73
N ILE A 42 4.16 -11.14 -3.46
CA ILE A 42 3.30 -12.27 -3.10
C ILE A 42 1.84 -11.88 -3.07
N TYR A 43 1.54 -10.69 -2.58
CA TYR A 43 0.17 -10.24 -2.48
C TYR A 43 0.06 -8.72 -2.56
N LYS A 44 -1.16 -8.25 -2.78
CA LYS A 44 -1.48 -6.81 -2.81
C LYS A 44 -2.13 -6.42 -1.50
N ALA A 45 -1.76 -5.27 -0.97
CA ALA A 45 -2.42 -4.66 0.17
C ALA A 45 -3.13 -3.40 -0.30
N PHE A 46 -4.37 -3.21 0.11
CA PHE A 46 -5.21 -2.09 -0.30
C PHE A 46 -5.41 -1.13 0.86
N PHE A 47 -5.19 0.15 0.59
CA PHE A 47 -5.30 1.20 1.60
C PHE A 47 -6.26 2.29 1.15
N ASP A 48 -7.11 2.75 2.06
CA ASP A 48 -7.94 3.92 1.80
C ASP A 48 -7.04 5.13 1.60
N ALA A 49 -7.20 5.85 0.48
CA ALA A 49 -6.34 6.97 0.15
C ALA A 49 -6.55 8.19 1.07
N ASP A 50 -7.69 8.28 1.74
CA ASP A 50 -7.99 9.40 2.64
C ASP A 50 -7.45 9.17 4.05
N THR A 51 -7.50 7.94 4.54
CA THR A 51 -7.13 7.60 5.93
C THR A 51 -5.87 6.75 6.03
N LEU A 52 -5.46 6.10 4.94
CA LEU A 52 -4.39 5.10 4.88
C LEU A 52 -4.70 3.85 5.71
N ARG A 53 -5.97 3.63 6.00
CA ARG A 53 -6.39 2.42 6.68
C ARG A 53 -6.27 1.24 5.72
N CYS A 54 -5.69 0.14 6.19
CA CYS A 54 -5.61 -1.08 5.40
C CYS A 54 -7.01 -1.68 5.28
N ILE A 55 -7.50 -1.76 4.04
CA ILE A 55 -8.84 -2.26 3.76
C ILE A 55 -8.83 -3.78 3.66
N GLY A 56 -7.77 -4.33 3.10
CA GLY A 56 -7.64 -5.77 2.95
C GLY A 56 -6.42 -6.15 2.13
N THR A 57 -6.24 -7.43 1.93
CA THR A 57 -5.13 -7.96 1.13
C THR A 57 -5.66 -9.00 0.15
N LYS A 58 -4.93 -9.18 -0.95
CA LYS A 58 -5.31 -10.15 -1.97
C LYS A 58 -4.06 -10.77 -2.59
N CYS A 59 -4.03 -12.08 -2.64
CA CYS A 59 -2.95 -12.84 -3.28
C CYS A 59 -3.05 -12.81 -4.81
#